data_a83c9c07698e14d0615dc974c7145da9
#
_entry.id   a83c9c07698e14d0615dc974c7145da9
#
_cell.length_a   1.000
_cell.length_b   1.000
_cell.length_c   1.000
_cell.angle_alpha   90.00
_cell.angle_beta   90.00
_cell.angle_gamma   90.00
#
_symmetry.space_group_name_H-M   'P 1'
#
loop_
_entity.id
_entity.type
_entity.pdbx_description
1 polymer ?
#
loop_
_entity_poly.entity_id
_entity_poly.type
_entity_poly.pdbx_seq_one_letter_code
_entity_poly.pdbx_strand_id
1 'polypeptide(L)'
;DFINAVNMAYEKEESKPAKDAMAQILINSRMCAEGHRPICQDTGIVTVFLKIGMNVKWKTKLSLNEMINEGVRAAYNHPDNKLRASIMDDPAGVRKNTGDNTPAVIHTEIVEGSSIDVQIAAKGGGSEAKAKFVMLNPSDDIVDWIVKTVPSMGAGWCPPGMLGIGIGGTAEKAMILAKSALMEPIDIQKLKERGAKTTTEKLRIEIYEKVNALGIGAQGLGGLTTVLDVKIKDYPTHAANKPVAMIPNCAATRHAHFVLDGTGPSFQTPPDLNEWPKITWDVGPTAKRVDLDTITSDDIKNWKTGETLLLSGKMLTGRDAAHKRIQEIIKKGDSLPNGVDFKNRFIYYVGPVDPVHNEVVGPAGPTTATRMDKFTEMMLDKTGLIGMVGKAERGPVAI
;
A
#
# COMPACT_ATOMS: atom_id res chain seq x y z
N ASP A 1 -5.71 15.98 -3.54
CA ASP A 1 -5.46 16.03 -2.08
C ASP A 1 -4.15 15.32 -1.70
N PHE A 2 -3.96 14.04 -2.09
CA PHE A 2 -2.78 13.24 -1.73
C PHE A 2 -1.47 13.89 -2.22
N ILE A 3 -1.39 14.29 -3.48
CA ILE A 3 -0.20 14.90 -4.09
C ILE A 3 0.20 16.15 -3.29
N ASN A 4 -0.78 17.02 -3.00
CA ASN A 4 -0.54 18.24 -2.24
C ASN A 4 -0.07 17.94 -0.81
N ALA A 5 -0.64 16.93 -0.15
CA ALA A 5 -0.24 16.53 1.19
C ALA A 5 1.19 15.98 1.23
N VAL A 6 1.57 15.15 0.26
CA VAL A 6 2.96 14.64 0.15
C VAL A 6 3.92 15.75 -0.20
N ASN A 7 3.52 16.70 -1.07
CA ASN A 7 4.38 17.85 -1.41
C ASN A 7 4.62 18.76 -0.20
N MET A 8 3.58 19.08 0.56
CA MET A 8 3.72 19.85 1.80
C MET A 8 4.62 19.15 2.82
N ALA A 9 4.52 17.82 2.92
CA ALA A 9 5.39 17.03 3.76
C ALA A 9 6.85 17.06 3.26
N TYR A 10 7.06 16.90 1.95
CA TYR A 10 8.37 16.98 1.31
C TYR A 10 9.06 18.32 1.53
N GLU A 11 8.34 19.43 1.41
CA GLU A 11 8.89 20.79 1.62
C GLU A 11 9.37 21.00 3.04
N LYS A 12 8.64 20.46 4.03
CA LYS A 12 8.94 20.62 5.46
C LYS A 12 9.96 19.61 5.99
N GLU A 13 10.24 18.54 5.26
CA GLU A 13 11.09 17.46 5.73
C GLU A 13 12.56 17.89 5.82
N GLU A 14 13.20 17.57 6.93
CA GLU A 14 14.59 17.87 7.23
C GLU A 14 15.51 16.66 7.07
N SER A 15 14.97 15.46 7.27
CA SER A 15 15.71 14.22 7.08
C SER A 15 15.93 13.93 5.59
N LYS A 16 17.19 13.95 5.14
CA LYS A 16 17.51 13.67 3.74
C LYS A 16 16.94 12.35 3.23
N PRO A 17 17.08 11.19 3.92
CA PRO A 17 16.51 9.93 3.44
C PRO A 17 14.99 9.97 3.29
N ALA A 18 14.28 10.58 4.23
CA ALA A 18 12.82 10.72 4.17
C ALA A 18 12.40 11.67 3.04
N LYS A 19 13.12 12.77 2.87
CA LYS A 19 12.88 13.73 1.79
C LYS A 19 13.09 13.10 0.42
N ASP A 20 14.18 12.35 0.24
CA ASP A 20 14.48 11.61 -0.98
C ASP A 20 13.38 10.56 -1.29
N ALA A 21 12.87 9.87 -0.27
CA ALA A 21 11.77 8.92 -0.45
C ALA A 21 10.47 9.62 -0.91
N MET A 22 10.12 10.76 -0.33
CA MET A 22 8.93 11.54 -0.74
C MET A 22 9.11 12.14 -2.14
N ALA A 23 10.30 12.62 -2.49
CA ALA A 23 10.61 13.06 -3.87
C ALA A 23 10.34 11.94 -4.88
N GLN A 24 10.82 10.73 -4.60
CA GLN A 24 10.60 9.57 -5.48
C GLN A 24 9.12 9.17 -5.55
N ILE A 25 8.36 9.26 -4.45
CA ILE A 25 6.91 9.01 -4.46
C ILE A 25 6.20 10.01 -5.38
N LEU A 26 6.53 11.30 -5.31
CA LEU A 26 5.93 12.34 -6.14
C LEU A 26 6.30 12.18 -7.62
N ILE A 27 7.56 11.93 -7.92
CA ILE A 27 8.04 11.66 -9.28
C ILE A 27 7.36 10.42 -9.85
N ASN A 28 7.34 9.31 -9.10
CA ASN A 28 6.68 8.09 -9.53
C ASN A 28 5.18 8.28 -9.75
N SER A 29 4.50 9.02 -8.87
CA SER A 29 3.07 9.34 -9.02
C SER A 29 2.80 10.10 -10.31
N ARG A 30 3.63 11.09 -10.66
CA ARG A 30 3.54 11.84 -11.92
C ARG A 30 3.78 10.93 -13.13
N MET A 31 4.84 10.15 -13.11
CA MET A 31 5.15 9.19 -14.20
C MET A 31 4.00 8.20 -14.43
N CYS A 32 3.36 7.74 -13.35
CA CYS A 32 2.21 6.85 -13.44
C CYS A 32 0.98 7.53 -14.06
N ALA A 33 0.75 8.80 -13.74
CA ALA A 33 -0.33 9.58 -14.35
C ALA A 33 -0.07 9.84 -15.85
N GLU A 34 1.16 10.19 -16.23
CA GLU A 34 1.57 10.39 -17.63
C GLU A 34 1.48 9.10 -18.45
N GLY A 35 1.94 7.98 -17.87
CA GLY A 35 1.98 6.68 -18.55
C GLY A 35 0.71 5.85 -18.40
N HIS A 36 -0.30 6.31 -17.66
CA HIS A 36 -1.50 5.55 -17.30
C HIS A 36 -1.18 4.18 -16.70
N ARG A 37 -0.15 4.11 -15.84
CA ARG A 37 0.30 2.87 -15.17
C ARG A 37 0.00 2.91 -13.67
N PRO A 38 -0.16 1.75 -13.01
CA PRO A 38 -0.37 1.73 -11.57
C PRO A 38 0.88 2.22 -10.82
N ILE A 39 0.66 2.97 -9.75
CA ILE A 39 1.74 3.54 -8.91
C ILE A 39 2.61 2.47 -8.20
N CYS A 40 2.12 1.23 -8.10
CA CYS A 40 2.79 0.13 -7.44
C CYS A 40 2.35 -1.20 -8.07
N GLN A 41 3.17 -2.25 -7.97
CA GLN A 41 2.82 -3.62 -8.38
C GLN A 41 1.71 -4.23 -7.51
N ASP A 42 1.52 -3.75 -6.29
CA ASP A 42 0.39 -4.13 -5.45
C ASP A 42 -0.83 -3.30 -5.88
N THR A 43 -1.58 -3.82 -6.82
CA THR A 43 -2.77 -3.18 -7.38
C THR A 43 -4.00 -3.32 -6.47
N GLY A 44 -3.84 -4.02 -5.35
CA GLY A 44 -4.74 -3.98 -4.20
C GLY A 44 -5.92 -4.92 -4.25
N ILE A 45 -6.70 -4.86 -3.17
CA ILE A 45 -8.04 -5.45 -3.04
C ILE A 45 -9.04 -4.34 -3.29
N VAL A 46 -9.97 -4.55 -4.19
CA VAL A 46 -11.03 -3.57 -4.45
C VAL A 46 -12.04 -3.63 -3.32
N THR A 47 -12.19 -2.51 -2.62
CA THR A 47 -13.23 -2.32 -1.59
C THR A 47 -14.17 -1.22 -2.05
N VAL A 48 -15.47 -1.49 -1.98
CA VAL A 48 -16.53 -0.60 -2.45
C VAL A 48 -17.48 -0.30 -1.29
N PHE A 49 -17.72 0.97 -1.03
CA PHE A 49 -18.78 1.44 -0.16
C PHE A 49 -19.86 2.09 -1.00
N LEU A 50 -21.10 1.64 -0.80
CA LEU A 50 -22.27 2.11 -1.53
C LEU A 50 -23.30 2.65 -0.55
N LYS A 51 -23.77 3.88 -0.80
CA LYS A 51 -25.02 4.37 -0.23
C LYS A 51 -26.08 4.35 -1.33
N ILE A 52 -27.05 3.47 -1.19
CA ILE A 52 -28.07 3.20 -2.21
C ILE A 52 -29.36 3.84 -1.76
N GLY A 53 -29.86 4.79 -2.54
CA GLY A 53 -31.15 5.43 -2.31
C GLY A 53 -32.31 4.42 -2.42
N MET A 54 -33.26 4.49 -1.49
CA MET A 54 -34.44 3.59 -1.46
C MET A 54 -35.28 3.63 -2.72
N ASN A 55 -35.22 4.70 -3.50
CA ASN A 55 -35.99 4.87 -4.73
C ASN A 55 -35.21 4.50 -6.01
N VAL A 56 -34.01 3.93 -5.88
CA VAL A 56 -33.20 3.45 -7.02
C VAL A 56 -33.92 2.33 -7.74
N LYS A 57 -34.00 2.43 -9.07
CA LYS A 57 -34.61 1.40 -9.93
C LYS A 57 -33.53 0.72 -10.76
N TRP A 58 -33.43 -0.60 -10.58
CA TRP A 58 -32.46 -1.41 -11.32
C TRP A 58 -33.04 -1.87 -12.65
N LYS A 59 -32.30 -1.59 -13.75
CA LYS A 59 -32.67 -2.03 -15.12
C LYS A 59 -31.67 -3.08 -15.62
N THR A 60 -31.45 -4.11 -14.82
CA THR A 60 -30.51 -5.19 -15.13
C THR A 60 -30.99 -6.50 -14.57
N LYS A 61 -30.48 -7.62 -15.11
CA LYS A 61 -30.63 -8.96 -14.56
C LYS A 61 -29.50 -9.40 -13.66
N LEU A 62 -28.37 -8.63 -13.63
CA LEU A 62 -27.23 -8.93 -12.81
C LEU A 62 -27.50 -8.51 -11.37
N SER A 63 -26.99 -9.27 -10.43
CA SER A 63 -26.91 -8.83 -9.04
C SER A 63 -25.95 -7.65 -8.88
N LEU A 64 -26.09 -6.89 -7.79
CA LEU A 64 -25.20 -5.79 -7.47
C LEU A 64 -23.72 -6.26 -7.43
N ASN A 65 -23.48 -7.41 -6.82
CA ASN A 65 -22.13 -7.97 -6.73
C ASN A 65 -21.55 -8.32 -8.11
N GLU A 66 -22.34 -8.88 -9.00
CA GLU A 66 -21.92 -9.19 -10.37
C GLU A 66 -21.62 -7.94 -11.17
N MET A 67 -22.45 -6.89 -11.09
CA MET A 67 -22.18 -5.61 -11.76
C MET A 67 -20.84 -5.01 -11.33
N ILE A 68 -20.56 -5.02 -10.03
CA ILE A 68 -19.29 -4.49 -9.50
C ILE A 68 -18.11 -5.37 -9.94
N ASN A 69 -18.26 -6.69 -9.86
CA ASN A 69 -17.20 -7.62 -10.26
C ASN A 69 -16.91 -7.55 -11.77
N GLU A 70 -17.92 -7.32 -12.63
CA GLU A 70 -17.69 -7.04 -14.05
C GLU A 70 -16.82 -5.80 -14.25
N GLY A 71 -17.09 -4.72 -13.51
CA GLY A 71 -16.26 -3.50 -13.54
C GLY A 71 -14.82 -3.75 -13.08
N VAL A 72 -14.64 -4.54 -12.01
CA VAL A 72 -13.30 -4.93 -11.52
C VAL A 72 -12.58 -5.77 -12.59
N ARG A 73 -13.23 -6.77 -13.14
CA ARG A 73 -12.67 -7.64 -14.18
C ARG A 73 -12.24 -6.85 -15.41
N ALA A 74 -13.08 -5.92 -15.86
CA ALA A 74 -12.79 -5.06 -17.00
C ALA A 74 -11.56 -4.18 -16.72
N ALA A 75 -11.45 -3.60 -15.52
CA ALA A 75 -10.33 -2.75 -15.14
C ALA A 75 -9.00 -3.52 -15.02
N TYR A 76 -9.03 -4.71 -14.41
CA TYR A 76 -7.78 -5.49 -14.19
C TYR A 76 -7.28 -6.21 -15.43
N ASN A 77 -8.17 -6.52 -16.37
CA ASN A 77 -7.82 -7.18 -17.63
C ASN A 77 -7.74 -6.22 -18.83
N HIS A 78 -7.76 -4.90 -18.59
CA HIS A 78 -7.69 -3.93 -19.68
C HIS A 78 -6.40 -4.12 -20.49
N PRO A 79 -6.44 -4.29 -21.82
CA PRO A 79 -5.29 -4.68 -22.61
C PRO A 79 -4.15 -3.65 -22.58
N ASP A 80 -4.50 -2.36 -22.53
CA ASP A 80 -3.51 -1.28 -22.54
C ASP A 80 -2.94 -0.95 -21.17
N ASN A 81 -3.57 -1.48 -20.10
CA ASN A 81 -3.15 -1.23 -18.73
C ASN A 81 -3.44 -2.44 -17.83
N LYS A 82 -3.01 -3.60 -18.24
CA LYS A 82 -3.19 -4.83 -17.49
C LYS A 82 -2.63 -4.69 -16.08
N LEU A 83 -3.50 -4.89 -15.10
CA LEU A 83 -3.13 -4.84 -13.69
C LEU A 83 -2.86 -6.25 -13.17
N ARG A 84 -2.08 -6.35 -12.11
CA ARG A 84 -1.78 -7.63 -11.49
C ARG A 84 -2.91 -8.08 -10.58
N ALA A 85 -3.60 -9.17 -10.90
CA ALA A 85 -4.55 -9.79 -9.98
C ALA A 85 -3.85 -10.34 -8.73
N SER A 86 -4.42 -10.09 -7.57
CA SER A 86 -3.85 -10.43 -6.26
C SER A 86 -4.82 -11.18 -5.35
N ILE A 87 -6.06 -11.39 -5.79
CA ILE A 87 -7.07 -12.11 -5.02
C ILE A 87 -6.83 -13.62 -5.13
N MET A 88 -6.83 -14.28 -3.99
CA MET A 88 -6.67 -15.72 -3.88
C MET A 88 -8.00 -16.35 -3.49
N ASP A 89 -8.50 -17.23 -4.34
CA ASP A 89 -9.56 -18.13 -4.01
C ASP A 89 -9.07 -19.21 -3.03
N ASP A 90 -9.99 -19.83 -2.30
CA ASP A 90 -9.67 -20.82 -1.25
C ASP A 90 -8.56 -20.34 -0.30
N PRO A 91 -8.79 -19.27 0.49
CA PRO A 91 -7.75 -18.65 1.31
C PRO A 91 -7.19 -19.57 2.41
N ALA A 92 -7.97 -20.55 2.85
CA ALA A 92 -7.56 -21.53 3.87
C ALA A 92 -6.86 -22.76 3.28
N GLY A 93 -7.00 -23.00 1.99
CA GLY A 93 -6.48 -24.18 1.30
C GLY A 93 -5.41 -23.86 0.26
N VAL A 94 -5.70 -24.16 -1.00
CA VAL A 94 -4.75 -24.09 -2.13
C VAL A 94 -4.32 -22.66 -2.49
N ARG A 95 -5.14 -21.64 -2.21
CA ARG A 95 -4.86 -20.23 -2.50
C ARG A 95 -4.57 -19.96 -3.98
N LYS A 96 -5.49 -20.38 -4.85
CA LYS A 96 -5.40 -20.16 -6.29
C LYS A 96 -5.73 -18.70 -6.62
N ASN A 97 -4.90 -18.05 -7.46
CA ASN A 97 -5.17 -16.69 -7.93
C ASN A 97 -6.41 -16.70 -8.85
N THR A 98 -7.33 -15.77 -8.63
CA THR A 98 -8.56 -15.66 -9.44
C THR A 98 -8.29 -15.20 -10.87
N GLY A 99 -7.18 -14.50 -11.10
CA GLY A 99 -6.73 -14.05 -12.42
C GLY A 99 -7.32 -12.72 -12.87
N ASP A 100 -8.42 -12.28 -12.27
CA ASP A 100 -9.16 -11.07 -12.63
C ASP A 100 -9.41 -10.10 -11.46
N ASN A 101 -8.81 -10.41 -10.30
CA ASN A 101 -8.92 -9.65 -9.05
C ASN A 101 -10.32 -9.57 -8.44
N THR A 102 -11.23 -10.43 -8.84
CA THR A 102 -12.56 -10.60 -8.21
C THR A 102 -12.53 -11.68 -7.13
N PRO A 103 -13.48 -11.65 -6.17
CA PRO A 103 -14.52 -10.66 -5.97
C PRO A 103 -14.00 -9.39 -5.25
N ALA A 104 -14.69 -8.27 -5.46
CA ALA A 104 -14.56 -7.09 -4.64
C ALA A 104 -15.15 -7.30 -3.24
N VAL A 105 -14.67 -6.54 -2.25
CA VAL A 105 -15.29 -6.44 -0.92
C VAL A 105 -16.28 -5.29 -0.94
N ILE A 106 -17.57 -5.61 -0.81
CA ILE A 106 -18.68 -4.65 -1.01
C ILE A 106 -19.41 -4.42 0.31
N HIS A 107 -19.53 -3.16 0.69
CA HIS A 107 -20.33 -2.71 1.81
C HIS A 107 -21.46 -1.82 1.31
N THR A 108 -22.68 -2.11 1.73
CA THR A 108 -23.89 -1.39 1.31
C THR A 108 -24.60 -0.76 2.48
N GLU A 109 -25.09 0.45 2.30
CA GLU A 109 -25.98 1.16 3.20
C GLU A 109 -27.19 1.65 2.40
N ILE A 110 -28.39 1.40 2.90
CA ILE A 110 -29.63 1.92 2.29
C ILE A 110 -29.95 3.26 2.92
N VAL A 111 -30.12 4.27 2.09
CA VAL A 111 -30.37 5.66 2.50
C VAL A 111 -31.59 6.24 1.77
N GLU A 112 -32.08 7.37 2.18
CA GLU A 112 -33.11 8.11 1.44
C GLU A 112 -32.59 8.58 0.08
N GLY A 113 -33.48 8.70 -0.91
CA GLY A 113 -33.15 9.27 -2.21
C GLY A 113 -33.22 8.30 -3.36
N SER A 114 -32.73 8.72 -4.54
CA SER A 114 -32.81 8.00 -5.82
C SER A 114 -31.44 7.87 -6.51
N SER A 115 -30.35 8.18 -5.82
CA SER A 115 -28.98 8.07 -6.34
C SER A 115 -28.19 7.00 -5.60
N ILE A 116 -27.04 6.63 -6.15
CA ILE A 116 -26.08 5.75 -5.51
C ILE A 116 -24.78 6.54 -5.34
N ASP A 117 -24.36 6.74 -4.10
CA ASP A 117 -23.02 7.26 -3.77
C ASP A 117 -22.03 6.10 -3.74
N VAL A 118 -20.95 6.21 -4.50
CA VAL A 118 -19.99 5.13 -4.73
C VAL A 118 -18.60 5.59 -4.32
N GLN A 119 -18.03 4.93 -3.32
CA GLN A 119 -16.65 5.13 -2.92
C GLN A 119 -15.87 3.84 -3.14
N ILE A 120 -14.77 3.91 -3.88
CA ILE A 120 -13.94 2.76 -4.25
C ILE A 120 -12.52 2.99 -3.79
N ALA A 121 -11.91 1.94 -3.23
CA ALA A 121 -10.47 1.88 -3.00
C ALA A 121 -9.88 0.60 -3.58
N ALA A 122 -8.77 0.72 -4.27
CA ALA A 122 -7.89 -0.42 -4.57
C ALA A 122 -6.77 -0.45 -3.52
N LYS A 123 -7.06 -1.07 -2.36
CA LYS A 123 -6.21 -1.02 -1.17
C LYS A 123 -5.11 -2.08 -1.19
N GLY A 124 -3.85 -1.66 -1.09
CA GLY A 124 -2.69 -2.56 -1.09
C GLY A 124 -2.67 -3.54 0.08
N GLY A 125 -2.30 -4.79 -0.19
CA GLY A 125 -2.25 -5.87 0.79
C GLY A 125 -1.22 -5.63 1.91
N GLY A 126 -0.15 -4.89 1.63
CA GLY A 126 0.86 -4.54 2.65
C GLY A 126 0.29 -3.70 3.78
N SER A 127 -0.47 -2.66 3.46
CA SER A 127 -1.15 -1.83 4.45
C SER A 127 -2.38 -2.52 5.04
N GLU A 128 -3.10 -3.34 4.27
CA GLU A 128 -4.22 -4.14 4.78
C GLU A 128 -3.77 -5.11 5.88
N ALA A 129 -2.64 -5.78 5.69
CA ALA A 129 -2.07 -6.72 6.65
C ALA A 129 -1.62 -6.08 7.98
N LYS A 130 -1.63 -4.76 8.09
CA LYS A 130 -1.28 -4.01 9.30
C LYS A 130 -2.50 -3.47 10.05
N ALA A 131 -3.71 -3.82 9.62
CA ALA A 131 -4.93 -3.51 10.37
C ALA A 131 -4.85 -4.06 11.80
N LYS A 132 -5.32 -3.29 12.75
CA LYS A 132 -5.34 -3.61 14.19
C LYS A 132 -6.73 -3.37 14.77
N PHE A 133 -7.09 -4.20 15.70
CA PHE A 133 -8.30 -4.08 16.47
C PHE A 133 -8.03 -4.36 17.95
N VAL A 134 -8.76 -3.67 18.82
CA VAL A 134 -8.77 -3.94 20.27
C VAL A 134 -10.16 -3.68 20.83
N MET A 135 -10.52 -4.43 21.87
CA MET A 135 -11.64 -4.10 22.72
C MET A 135 -11.07 -3.45 23.99
N LEU A 136 -11.08 -2.13 24.04
CA LEU A 136 -10.65 -1.35 25.21
C LEU A 136 -11.74 -1.40 26.29
N ASN A 137 -11.32 -1.23 27.54
CA ASN A 137 -12.26 -0.90 28.60
C ASN A 137 -12.75 0.55 28.46
N PRO A 138 -13.93 0.92 28.98
CA PRO A 138 -14.43 2.28 28.89
C PRO A 138 -13.48 3.37 29.43
N SER A 139 -12.65 3.03 30.41
CA SER A 139 -11.66 3.93 31.02
C SER A 139 -10.33 4.04 30.28
N ASP A 140 -10.04 3.12 29.33
CA ASP A 140 -8.75 3.07 28.65
C ASP A 140 -8.61 4.25 27.64
N ASP A 141 -7.38 4.72 27.46
CA ASP A 141 -7.08 5.82 26.54
C ASP A 141 -6.88 5.32 25.11
N ILE A 142 -7.64 5.87 24.17
CA ILE A 142 -7.57 5.53 22.75
C ILE A 142 -6.25 6.01 22.13
N VAL A 143 -5.83 7.21 22.48
CA VAL A 143 -4.61 7.82 21.92
C VAL A 143 -3.38 7.02 22.35
N ASP A 144 -3.33 6.63 23.63
CA ASP A 144 -2.25 5.81 24.17
C ASP A 144 -2.14 4.45 23.44
N TRP A 145 -3.29 3.78 23.23
CA TRP A 145 -3.29 2.53 22.45
C TRP A 145 -2.78 2.71 21.02
N ILE A 146 -3.20 3.77 20.32
CA ILE A 146 -2.78 4.03 18.93
C ILE A 146 -1.28 4.31 18.87
N VAL A 147 -0.79 5.21 19.72
CA VAL A 147 0.62 5.61 19.75
C VAL A 147 1.54 4.43 20.08
N LYS A 148 1.12 3.55 20.97
CA LYS A 148 1.86 2.30 21.30
C LYS A 148 1.79 1.26 20.16
N THR A 149 0.69 1.25 19.41
CA THR A 149 0.45 0.24 18.37
C THR A 149 1.14 0.58 17.05
N VAL A 150 1.20 1.86 16.65
CA VAL A 150 1.77 2.29 15.37
C VAL A 150 3.21 1.78 15.16
N PRO A 151 4.15 1.87 16.11
CA PRO A 151 5.49 1.33 15.94
C PRO A 151 5.51 -0.18 15.64
N SER A 152 4.57 -0.94 16.21
CA SER A 152 4.46 -2.39 15.97
C SER A 152 4.09 -2.77 14.53
N MET A 153 3.60 -1.82 13.74
CA MET A 153 3.32 -2.02 12.33
C MET A 153 4.59 -2.01 11.48
N GLY A 154 5.68 -1.43 11.98
CA GLY A 154 6.92 -1.21 11.24
C GLY A 154 6.69 -0.33 10.00
N ALA A 155 7.63 -0.34 9.07
CA ALA A 155 7.52 0.39 7.80
C ALA A 155 6.77 -0.40 6.69
N GLY A 156 6.31 -1.61 6.98
CA GLY A 156 5.70 -2.49 5.98
C GLY A 156 4.39 -1.99 5.34
N TRP A 157 3.73 -1.00 5.94
CA TRP A 157 2.55 -0.34 5.37
C TRP A 157 2.88 0.85 4.45
N CYS A 158 4.17 1.14 4.25
CA CYS A 158 4.70 2.17 3.33
C CYS A 158 4.23 3.61 3.67
N PRO A 159 4.60 4.17 4.84
CA PRO A 159 4.37 5.57 5.13
C PRO A 159 5.15 6.52 4.15
N PRO A 160 4.75 7.79 3.97
CA PRO A 160 3.65 8.45 4.66
C PRO A 160 2.30 8.09 4.03
N GLY A 161 1.32 7.89 4.88
CA GLY A 161 -0.02 7.54 4.43
C GLY A 161 -1.09 8.06 5.38
N MET A 162 -2.24 7.40 5.42
CA MET A 162 -3.33 7.78 6.32
C MET A 162 -3.60 6.69 7.36
N LEU A 163 -4.11 7.07 8.51
CA LEU A 163 -4.72 6.16 9.47
C LEU A 163 -6.23 6.36 9.49
N GLY A 164 -6.97 5.31 9.14
CA GLY A 164 -8.41 5.24 9.38
C GLY A 164 -8.67 4.60 10.73
N ILE A 165 -9.45 5.26 11.57
CA ILE A 165 -9.79 4.82 12.91
C ILE A 165 -11.30 4.72 13.02
N GLY A 166 -11.77 3.59 13.53
CA GLY A 166 -13.18 3.36 13.85
C GLY A 166 -13.35 3.16 15.36
N ILE A 167 -14.28 3.88 15.95
CA ILE A 167 -14.52 3.86 17.38
C ILE A 167 -15.99 3.54 17.64
N GLY A 168 -16.24 2.55 18.50
CA GLY A 168 -17.60 2.22 18.90
C GLY A 168 -18.32 1.20 18.01
N GLY A 169 -19.62 1.06 18.21
CA GLY A 169 -20.43 -0.01 17.63
C GLY A 169 -20.07 -1.37 18.22
N THR A 170 -19.95 -2.35 17.34
CA THR A 170 -19.46 -3.70 17.57
C THR A 170 -18.05 -3.85 16.98
N ALA A 171 -17.39 -4.99 17.19
CA ALA A 171 -16.03 -5.21 16.67
C ALA A 171 -15.94 -5.02 15.15
N GLU A 172 -16.84 -5.67 14.41
CA GLU A 172 -16.93 -5.55 12.95
C GLU A 172 -17.31 -4.14 12.51
N LYS A 173 -18.19 -3.45 13.26
CA LYS A 173 -18.58 -2.06 12.95
C LYS A 173 -17.37 -1.12 13.08
N ALA A 174 -16.57 -1.25 14.13
CA ALA A 174 -15.35 -0.45 14.29
C ALA A 174 -14.37 -0.67 13.11
N MET A 175 -14.18 -1.92 12.68
CA MET A 175 -13.33 -2.23 11.51
C MET A 175 -13.87 -1.62 10.21
N ILE A 176 -15.18 -1.68 9.98
CA ILE A 176 -15.81 -1.06 8.81
C ILE A 176 -15.69 0.46 8.86
N LEU A 177 -15.90 1.08 10.03
CA LEU A 177 -15.74 2.52 10.23
C LEU A 177 -14.30 2.95 9.93
N ALA A 178 -13.29 2.23 10.45
CA ALA A 178 -11.89 2.50 10.17
C ALA A 178 -11.58 2.45 8.66
N LYS A 179 -12.10 1.43 7.97
CA LYS A 179 -11.91 1.30 6.52
C LYS A 179 -12.61 2.42 5.75
N SER A 180 -13.86 2.73 6.08
CA SER A 180 -14.61 3.79 5.39
C SER A 180 -14.06 5.19 5.69
N ALA A 181 -13.44 5.40 6.86
CA ALA A 181 -12.79 6.66 7.19
C ALA A 181 -11.65 7.00 6.23
N LEU A 182 -10.94 5.99 5.71
CA LEU A 182 -9.87 6.19 4.72
C LEU A 182 -10.36 6.75 3.39
N MET A 183 -11.66 6.65 3.08
CA MET A 183 -12.24 7.17 1.84
C MET A 183 -12.41 8.70 1.85
N GLU A 184 -12.28 9.34 3.01
CA GLU A 184 -12.43 10.77 3.14
C GLU A 184 -11.18 11.51 2.64
N PRO A 185 -11.35 12.72 2.03
CA PRO A 185 -10.22 13.50 1.54
C PRO A 185 -9.29 13.94 2.66
N ILE A 186 -8.01 14.15 2.34
CA ILE A 186 -6.99 14.63 3.28
C ILE A 186 -7.30 16.12 3.59
N ASP A 187 -7.55 16.44 4.86
CA ASP A 187 -7.95 17.76 5.31
C ASP A 187 -7.38 18.20 6.67
N ILE A 188 -6.45 17.45 7.24
CA ILE A 188 -5.93 17.69 8.61
C ILE A 188 -5.37 19.12 8.78
N GLN A 189 -4.73 19.69 7.75
CA GLN A 189 -4.21 21.05 7.84
C GLN A 189 -5.35 22.07 7.95
N LYS A 190 -6.39 21.93 7.13
CA LYS A 190 -7.60 22.75 7.21
C LYS A 190 -8.28 22.61 8.57
N LEU A 191 -8.31 21.39 9.11
CA LEU A 191 -8.85 21.14 10.45
C LEU A 191 -8.03 21.86 11.55
N LYS A 192 -6.71 21.82 11.46
CA LYS A 192 -5.83 22.53 12.41
C LYS A 192 -5.99 24.04 12.32
N GLU A 193 -6.09 24.59 11.11
CA GLU A 193 -6.28 26.03 10.87
C GLU A 193 -7.61 26.54 11.45
N ARG A 194 -8.72 25.82 11.22
CA ARG A 194 -10.03 26.24 11.73
C ARG A 194 -10.28 25.88 13.19
N GLY A 195 -9.46 25.03 13.77
CA GLY A 195 -9.62 24.47 15.10
C GLY A 195 -10.68 23.34 15.19
N ALA A 196 -10.50 22.47 16.16
CA ALA A 196 -11.40 21.34 16.42
C ALA A 196 -12.68 21.80 17.14
N LYS A 197 -13.84 21.36 16.62
CA LYS A 197 -15.17 21.67 17.16
C LYS A 197 -15.79 20.48 17.91
N THR A 198 -15.38 19.26 17.60
CA THR A 198 -15.91 18.02 18.19
C THR A 198 -14.82 17.25 18.92
N THR A 199 -15.21 16.30 19.77
CA THR A 199 -14.27 15.38 20.45
C THR A 199 -13.48 14.56 19.42
N THR A 200 -14.14 14.07 18.38
CA THR A 200 -13.51 13.30 17.30
C THR A 200 -12.47 14.12 16.57
N GLU A 201 -12.73 15.39 16.29
CA GLU A 201 -11.76 16.29 15.67
C GLU A 201 -10.55 16.60 16.57
N LYS A 202 -10.77 16.75 17.87
CA LYS A 202 -9.67 16.88 18.86
C LYS A 202 -8.78 15.65 18.86
N LEU A 203 -9.38 14.45 18.90
CA LEU A 203 -8.66 13.19 18.81
C LEU A 203 -7.87 13.06 17.49
N ARG A 204 -8.43 13.48 16.36
CA ARG A 204 -7.73 13.47 15.07
C ARG A 204 -6.44 14.29 15.13
N ILE A 205 -6.51 15.52 15.62
CA ILE A 205 -5.33 16.40 15.75
C ILE A 205 -4.30 15.79 16.69
N GLU A 206 -4.73 15.36 17.88
CA GLU A 206 -3.83 14.80 18.89
C GLU A 206 -3.11 13.54 18.38
N ILE A 207 -3.84 12.61 17.78
CA ILE A 207 -3.23 11.38 17.22
C ILE A 207 -2.29 11.72 16.07
N TYR A 208 -2.67 12.64 15.17
CA TYR A 208 -1.83 13.09 14.08
C TYR A 208 -0.49 13.63 14.59
N GLU A 209 -0.51 14.49 15.58
CA GLU A 209 0.70 15.09 16.15
C GLU A 209 1.57 14.05 16.88
N LYS A 210 0.98 13.22 17.72
CA LYS A 210 1.70 12.19 18.46
C LYS A 210 2.28 11.09 17.57
N VAL A 211 1.57 10.67 16.52
CA VAL A 211 2.07 9.66 15.58
C VAL A 211 3.22 10.22 14.73
N ASN A 212 3.14 11.46 14.28
CA ASN A 212 4.25 12.09 13.57
C ASN A 212 5.46 12.33 14.49
N ALA A 213 5.24 12.66 15.76
CA ALA A 213 6.30 12.79 16.75
C ALA A 213 7.04 11.47 17.06
N LEU A 214 6.53 10.30 16.66
CA LEU A 214 7.26 9.02 16.72
C LEU A 214 8.49 8.98 15.81
N GLY A 215 8.57 9.87 14.81
CA GLY A 215 9.73 9.98 13.95
C GLY A 215 9.98 8.78 13.04
N ILE A 216 8.97 7.93 12.78
CA ILE A 216 9.09 6.78 11.86
C ILE A 216 9.39 7.27 10.44
N GLY A 217 8.69 8.31 9.99
CA GLY A 217 8.96 9.01 8.74
C GLY A 217 8.60 8.24 7.48
N ALA A 218 8.88 8.87 6.34
CA ALA A 218 8.62 8.28 5.03
C ALA A 218 9.39 6.97 4.84
N GLN A 219 8.68 5.91 4.46
CA GLN A 219 9.19 4.54 4.26
C GLN A 219 9.93 3.96 5.48
N GLY A 220 9.76 4.54 6.69
CA GLY A 220 10.46 4.13 7.90
C GLY A 220 11.92 4.61 7.97
N LEU A 221 12.28 5.63 7.20
CA LEU A 221 13.64 6.16 7.11
C LEU A 221 13.93 7.29 8.13
N GLY A 222 13.04 7.46 9.09
CA GLY A 222 13.07 8.59 10.01
C GLY A 222 12.42 9.83 9.40
N GLY A 223 12.29 10.91 10.19
CA GLY A 223 11.80 12.20 9.70
C GLY A 223 10.48 12.65 10.33
N LEU A 224 9.95 13.74 9.82
CA LEU A 224 8.85 14.49 10.43
C LEU A 224 7.47 13.93 10.08
N THR A 225 7.33 13.22 8.96
CA THR A 225 6.01 12.81 8.46
C THR A 225 5.89 11.31 8.33
N THR A 226 5.16 10.70 9.26
CA THR A 226 4.72 9.30 9.24
C THR A 226 3.32 9.17 8.64
N VAL A 227 2.42 10.09 9.02
CA VAL A 227 1.03 10.13 8.52
C VAL A 227 0.73 11.49 7.89
N LEU A 228 0.02 11.46 6.76
CA LEU A 228 -0.47 12.64 6.07
C LEU A 228 -1.79 13.14 6.68
N ASP A 229 -2.59 12.22 7.20
CA ASP A 229 -3.84 12.50 7.90
C ASP A 229 -4.24 11.34 8.81
N VAL A 230 -5.09 11.65 9.77
CA VAL A 230 -5.81 10.70 10.63
C VAL A 230 -7.30 10.95 10.44
N LYS A 231 -8.03 9.91 10.02
CA LYS A 231 -9.48 9.95 9.82
C LYS A 231 -10.17 9.11 10.89
N ILE A 232 -11.18 9.66 11.54
CA ILE A 232 -11.92 8.97 12.60
C ILE A 232 -13.41 9.00 12.28
N LYS A 233 -14.03 7.81 12.35
CA LYS A 233 -15.48 7.64 12.40
C LYS A 233 -15.86 6.95 13.70
N ASP A 234 -16.94 7.38 14.29
CA ASP A 234 -17.47 6.80 15.52
C ASP A 234 -18.91 6.33 15.39
N TYR A 235 -19.34 5.50 16.31
CA TYR A 235 -20.68 4.98 16.38
C TYR A 235 -21.05 4.68 17.85
N PRO A 236 -22.31 4.90 18.29
CA PRO A 236 -22.74 4.52 19.61
C PRO A 236 -22.38 3.07 19.94
N THR A 237 -21.95 2.82 21.20
CA THR A 237 -21.49 1.50 21.63
C THR A 237 -22.11 1.10 22.95
N HIS A 238 -22.02 -0.18 23.29
CA HIS A 238 -22.48 -0.70 24.59
C HIS A 238 -21.63 -0.12 25.72
N ALA A 239 -22.26 0.23 26.85
CA ALA A 239 -21.62 0.88 27.98
C ALA A 239 -20.40 0.14 28.54
N ALA A 240 -20.35 -1.18 28.40
CA ALA A 240 -19.25 -2.02 28.91
C ALA A 240 -18.06 -2.13 27.91
N ASN A 241 -18.20 -1.63 26.68
CA ASN A 241 -17.26 -1.90 25.61
C ASN A 241 -16.77 -0.60 24.95
N LYS A 242 -15.51 -0.60 24.52
CA LYS A 242 -14.92 0.46 23.68
C LYS A 242 -14.12 -0.16 22.55
N PRO A 243 -14.79 -0.70 21.51
CA PRO A 243 -14.10 -1.25 20.36
C PRO A 243 -13.38 -0.14 19.58
N VAL A 244 -12.11 -0.36 19.29
CA VAL A 244 -11.28 0.55 18.49
C VAL A 244 -10.55 -0.24 17.41
N ALA A 245 -10.70 0.21 16.18
CA ALA A 245 -9.99 -0.33 15.03
C ALA A 245 -9.10 0.73 14.39
N MET A 246 -7.95 0.31 13.88
CA MET A 246 -7.03 1.16 13.14
C MET A 246 -6.57 0.44 11.88
N ILE A 247 -6.78 1.08 10.73
CA ILE A 247 -6.36 0.56 9.42
C ILE A 247 -5.49 1.61 8.73
N PRO A 248 -4.21 1.32 8.47
CA PRO A 248 -3.36 2.24 7.73
C PRO A 248 -3.67 2.16 6.23
N ASN A 249 -3.49 3.28 5.52
CA ASN A 249 -3.39 3.33 4.07
C ASN A 249 -1.98 3.76 3.68
N CYS A 250 -1.40 3.14 2.65
CA CYS A 250 -0.03 3.42 2.23
C CYS A 250 0.08 4.69 1.38
N ALA A 251 1.30 5.09 1.05
CA ALA A 251 1.59 6.18 0.13
C ALA A 251 0.98 5.99 -1.28
N ALA A 252 0.64 4.76 -1.67
CA ALA A 252 -0.07 4.48 -2.92
C ALA A 252 -1.59 4.56 -2.70
N THR A 253 -2.11 5.77 -2.52
CA THR A 253 -3.55 6.02 -2.36
C THR A 253 -4.26 5.93 -3.71
N ARG A 254 -5.27 5.05 -3.80
CA ARG A 254 -6.03 4.75 -5.03
C ARG A 254 -7.51 4.72 -4.68
N HIS A 255 -8.09 5.90 -4.57
CA HIS A 255 -9.49 6.08 -4.21
C HIS A 255 -10.23 6.78 -5.36
N ALA A 256 -11.49 6.42 -5.53
CA ALA A 256 -12.43 7.07 -6.42
C ALA A 256 -13.75 7.30 -5.70
N HIS A 257 -14.38 8.45 -5.92
CA HIS A 257 -15.69 8.79 -5.37
C HIS A 257 -16.55 9.44 -6.44
N PHE A 258 -17.74 8.93 -6.66
CA PHE A 258 -18.70 9.48 -7.63
C PHE A 258 -20.13 9.11 -7.24
N VAL A 259 -21.09 9.81 -7.87
CA VAL A 259 -22.52 9.58 -7.66
C VAL A 259 -23.15 9.14 -8.97
N LEU A 260 -23.97 8.09 -8.92
CA LEU A 260 -24.83 7.66 -10.01
C LEU A 260 -26.26 8.16 -9.72
N ASP A 261 -26.74 9.09 -10.51
CA ASP A 261 -28.05 9.73 -10.36
C ASP A 261 -29.05 9.31 -11.46
N GLY A 262 -28.62 8.46 -12.38
CA GLY A 262 -29.43 7.97 -13.50
C GLY A 262 -29.35 8.84 -14.76
N THR A 263 -28.55 9.91 -14.77
CA THR A 263 -28.40 10.80 -15.94
C THR A 263 -27.39 10.29 -16.97
N GLY A 264 -26.66 9.22 -16.63
CA GLY A 264 -25.66 8.60 -17.49
C GLY A 264 -24.47 8.06 -16.71
N PRO A 265 -23.38 7.67 -17.43
CA PRO A 265 -22.16 7.23 -16.78
C PRO A 265 -21.49 8.40 -16.05
N SER A 266 -20.96 8.11 -14.87
CA SER A 266 -20.18 9.09 -14.11
C SER A 266 -18.70 8.94 -14.46
N PHE A 267 -18.07 10.03 -14.87
CA PHE A 267 -16.66 10.10 -15.17
C PHE A 267 -15.96 11.03 -14.18
N GLN A 268 -14.84 10.56 -13.63
CA GLN A 268 -13.94 11.45 -12.90
C GLN A 268 -12.94 12.05 -13.88
N THR A 269 -12.86 13.38 -13.91
CA THR A 269 -11.78 14.05 -14.62
C THR A 269 -10.47 13.77 -13.91
N PRO A 270 -9.46 13.21 -14.59
CA PRO A 270 -8.15 13.01 -13.98
C PRO A 270 -7.56 14.38 -13.62
N PRO A 271 -6.73 14.45 -12.55
CA PRO A 271 -6.03 15.69 -12.21
C PRO A 271 -5.13 16.15 -13.37
N ASP A 272 -5.02 17.49 -13.52
CA ASP A 272 -4.07 18.06 -14.48
C ASP A 272 -2.64 17.73 -14.05
N LEU A 273 -1.78 17.33 -14.99
CA LEU A 273 -0.37 17.02 -14.71
C LEU A 273 0.41 18.20 -14.09
N ASN A 274 -0.07 19.42 -14.27
CA ASN A 274 0.49 20.60 -13.62
C ASN A 274 0.22 20.67 -12.11
N GLU A 275 -0.69 19.85 -11.57
CA GLU A 275 -0.88 19.72 -10.11
C GLU A 275 0.31 19.01 -9.42
N TRP A 276 1.13 18.26 -10.17
CA TRP A 276 2.34 17.65 -9.61
C TRP A 276 3.46 18.68 -9.49
N PRO A 277 4.13 18.75 -8.33
CA PRO A 277 5.30 19.62 -8.18
C PRO A 277 6.41 19.19 -9.15
N LYS A 278 7.17 20.17 -9.64
CA LYS A 278 8.38 19.91 -10.43
C LYS A 278 9.52 19.57 -9.47
N ILE A 279 9.75 18.29 -9.27
CA ILE A 279 10.81 17.81 -8.39
C ILE A 279 11.94 17.25 -9.25
N THR A 280 13.14 17.73 -9.01
CA THR A 280 14.39 17.11 -9.50
C THR A 280 15.00 16.33 -8.36
N TRP A 281 15.17 15.03 -8.53
CA TRP A 281 15.85 14.17 -7.58
C TRP A 281 17.23 13.81 -8.13
N ASP A 282 18.26 14.04 -7.33
CA ASP A 282 19.64 13.67 -7.63
C ASP A 282 20.10 12.62 -6.63
N VAL A 283 20.64 11.54 -7.15
CA VAL A 283 21.23 10.45 -6.33
C VAL A 283 22.46 10.88 -5.55
N GLY A 284 23.00 12.04 -5.87
CA GLY A 284 24.21 12.59 -5.27
C GLY A 284 25.51 12.05 -5.90
N PRO A 285 26.62 12.77 -5.72
CA PRO A 285 27.91 12.49 -6.36
C PRO A 285 28.60 11.22 -5.83
N THR A 286 28.17 10.71 -4.69
CA THR A 286 28.74 9.51 -4.05
C THR A 286 28.07 8.21 -4.47
N ALA A 287 27.01 8.27 -5.28
CA ALA A 287 26.32 7.10 -5.76
C ALA A 287 27.20 6.28 -6.72
N LYS A 288 27.36 5.00 -6.43
CA LYS A 288 28.15 4.08 -7.25
C LYS A 288 27.28 3.44 -8.31
N ARG A 289 27.73 3.45 -9.56
CA ARG A 289 27.07 2.68 -10.63
C ARG A 289 27.59 1.25 -10.63
N VAL A 290 26.69 0.30 -10.63
CA VAL A 290 26.97 -1.15 -10.55
C VAL A 290 26.27 -1.84 -11.71
N ASP A 291 27.04 -2.59 -12.49
CA ASP A 291 26.52 -3.47 -13.53
C ASP A 291 26.35 -4.89 -12.96
N LEU A 292 25.10 -5.33 -12.82
CA LEU A 292 24.74 -6.62 -12.26
C LEU A 292 25.04 -7.81 -13.20
N ASP A 293 25.33 -7.55 -14.47
CA ASP A 293 25.68 -8.59 -15.42
C ASP A 293 27.18 -8.97 -15.34
N THR A 294 28.01 -8.08 -14.78
CA THR A 294 29.47 -8.26 -14.68
C THR A 294 30.00 -8.31 -13.26
N ILE A 295 29.20 -7.94 -12.25
CA ILE A 295 29.62 -7.90 -10.85
C ILE A 295 30.01 -9.28 -10.30
N THR A 296 31.01 -9.29 -9.45
CA THR A 296 31.51 -10.49 -8.75
C THR A 296 31.25 -10.41 -7.24
N SER A 297 31.37 -11.55 -6.56
CA SER A 297 31.30 -11.62 -5.10
C SER A 297 32.40 -10.79 -4.43
N ASP A 298 33.54 -10.62 -5.08
CA ASP A 298 34.66 -9.84 -4.53
C ASP A 298 34.38 -8.34 -4.60
N ASP A 299 33.68 -7.88 -5.62
CA ASP A 299 33.24 -6.48 -5.72
C ASP A 299 32.30 -6.12 -4.57
N ILE A 300 31.38 -7.03 -4.23
CA ILE A 300 30.41 -6.83 -3.15
C ILE A 300 31.08 -6.71 -1.78
N LYS A 301 32.17 -7.42 -1.51
CA LYS A 301 32.92 -7.36 -0.27
C LYS A 301 33.45 -5.96 0.05
N ASN A 302 33.60 -5.12 -0.98
CA ASN A 302 34.07 -3.74 -0.84
C ASN A 302 32.95 -2.73 -0.55
N TRP A 303 31.68 -3.17 -0.54
CA TRP A 303 30.55 -2.29 -0.24
C TRP A 303 30.45 -2.02 1.26
N LYS A 304 30.00 -0.83 1.58
CA LYS A 304 29.82 -0.40 2.97
C LYS A 304 28.35 -0.11 3.24
N THR A 305 27.93 -0.38 4.45
CA THR A 305 26.59 -0.01 4.92
C THR A 305 26.33 1.48 4.73
N GLY A 306 25.16 1.83 4.18
CA GLY A 306 24.77 3.22 3.91
C GLY A 306 25.20 3.74 2.53
N GLU A 307 25.91 2.99 1.72
CA GLU A 307 26.23 3.40 0.34
C GLU A 307 25.00 3.43 -0.55
N THR A 308 24.94 4.41 -1.42
CA THR A 308 23.93 4.50 -2.49
C THR A 308 24.46 3.84 -3.75
N LEU A 309 23.72 2.84 -4.25
CA LEU A 309 24.08 2.09 -5.45
C LEU A 309 23.03 2.30 -6.53
N LEU A 310 23.46 2.54 -7.76
CA LEU A 310 22.64 2.56 -8.97
C LEU A 310 22.85 1.25 -9.71
N LEU A 311 21.93 0.32 -9.56
CA LEU A 311 22.01 -1.00 -10.13
C LEU A 311 21.47 -1.00 -11.58
N SER A 312 22.24 -1.53 -12.52
CA SER A 312 21.83 -1.76 -13.90
C SER A 312 22.10 -3.21 -14.28
N GLY A 313 21.40 -3.74 -15.27
CA GLY A 313 21.56 -5.13 -15.71
C GLY A 313 20.40 -6.04 -15.33
N LYS A 314 20.59 -7.35 -15.50
CA LYS A 314 19.56 -8.37 -15.29
C LYS A 314 19.45 -8.77 -13.82
N MET A 315 18.23 -8.80 -13.32
CA MET A 315 17.92 -9.18 -11.94
C MET A 315 16.79 -10.21 -11.93
N LEU A 316 16.93 -11.23 -11.08
CA LEU A 316 15.84 -12.16 -10.85
C LEU A 316 14.75 -11.49 -10.01
N THR A 317 13.50 -11.89 -10.19
CA THR A 317 12.39 -11.44 -9.34
C THR A 317 11.76 -12.63 -8.63
N GLY A 318 11.50 -12.49 -7.33
CA GLY A 318 10.87 -13.54 -6.56
C GLY A 318 10.59 -13.12 -5.11
N ARG A 319 9.58 -13.72 -4.52
CA ARG A 319 9.23 -13.51 -3.12
C ARG A 319 8.68 -14.80 -2.51
N ASP A 320 7.86 -14.74 -1.46
CA ASP A 320 7.46 -15.87 -0.62
C ASP A 320 7.20 -17.19 -1.39
N ALA A 321 6.32 -17.14 -2.39
CA ALA A 321 5.93 -18.33 -3.15
C ALA A 321 7.09 -18.91 -3.97
N ALA A 322 7.91 -18.05 -4.58
CA ALA A 322 9.09 -18.48 -5.34
C ALA A 322 10.13 -19.13 -4.41
N HIS A 323 10.47 -18.46 -3.30
CA HIS A 323 11.44 -18.97 -2.34
C HIS A 323 10.99 -20.29 -1.70
N LYS A 324 9.70 -20.41 -1.34
CA LYS A 324 9.15 -21.67 -0.83
C LYS A 324 9.27 -22.81 -1.86
N ARG A 325 8.93 -22.52 -3.11
CA ARG A 325 9.06 -23.52 -4.20
C ARG A 325 10.50 -23.94 -4.43
N ILE A 326 11.45 -23.00 -4.43
CA ILE A 326 12.88 -23.29 -4.54
C ILE A 326 13.33 -24.16 -3.36
N GLN A 327 12.91 -23.83 -2.14
CA GLN A 327 13.22 -24.62 -0.94
C GLN A 327 12.70 -26.06 -1.05
N GLU A 328 11.48 -26.24 -1.55
CA GLU A 328 10.89 -27.57 -1.74
C GLU A 328 11.65 -28.39 -2.79
N ILE A 329 12.07 -27.78 -3.89
CA ILE A 329 12.90 -28.39 -4.93
C ILE A 329 14.24 -28.86 -4.35
N ILE A 330 14.93 -27.96 -3.64
CA ILE A 330 16.23 -28.27 -3.02
C ILE A 330 16.11 -29.38 -1.98
N LYS A 331 15.05 -29.37 -1.14
CA LYS A 331 14.81 -30.43 -0.14
C LYS A 331 14.57 -31.81 -0.75
N LYS A 332 13.99 -31.87 -1.94
CA LYS A 332 13.79 -33.13 -2.69
C LYS A 332 15.02 -33.59 -3.43
N GLY A 333 16.06 -32.77 -3.51
CA GLY A 333 17.26 -33.05 -4.31
C GLY A 333 17.04 -32.87 -5.81
N ASP A 334 15.95 -32.24 -6.20
CA ASP A 334 15.63 -31.97 -7.61
C ASP A 334 16.47 -30.81 -8.16
N SER A 335 16.64 -30.76 -9.48
CA SER A 335 17.30 -29.65 -10.17
C SER A 335 16.40 -28.40 -10.14
N LEU A 336 17.04 -27.23 -10.00
CA LEU A 336 16.34 -25.95 -10.13
C LEU A 336 15.66 -25.83 -11.52
N PRO A 337 14.59 -25.02 -11.66
CA PRO A 337 13.85 -24.92 -12.90
C PRO A 337 14.76 -24.58 -14.08
N ASN A 338 14.60 -25.30 -15.19
CA ASN A 338 15.34 -25.05 -16.42
C ASN A 338 15.21 -23.60 -16.88
N GLY A 339 16.33 -23.00 -17.28
CA GLY A 339 16.38 -21.60 -17.77
C GLY A 339 16.49 -20.55 -16.69
N VAL A 340 16.53 -20.92 -15.39
CA VAL A 340 16.77 -19.98 -14.29
C VAL A 340 18.15 -20.24 -13.70
N ASP A 341 19.09 -19.35 -14.00
CA ASP A 341 20.41 -19.36 -13.40
C ASP A 341 20.47 -18.36 -12.24
N PHE A 342 20.73 -18.86 -11.04
CA PHE A 342 20.87 -18.06 -9.82
C PHE A 342 22.33 -17.67 -9.53
N LYS A 343 23.29 -18.38 -10.13
CA LYS A 343 24.70 -18.18 -9.83
C LYS A 343 25.16 -16.79 -10.23
N ASN A 344 25.79 -16.10 -9.32
CA ASN A 344 26.25 -14.70 -9.50
C ASN A 344 25.14 -13.73 -9.86
N ARG A 345 23.90 -13.97 -9.40
CA ARG A 345 22.74 -13.10 -9.67
C ARG A 345 22.25 -12.42 -8.40
N PHE A 346 21.55 -11.31 -8.61
CA PHE A 346 20.75 -10.66 -7.59
C PHE A 346 19.29 -11.07 -7.73
N ILE A 347 18.58 -11.17 -6.62
CA ILE A 347 17.13 -11.33 -6.60
C ILE A 347 16.46 -10.10 -6.02
N TYR A 348 15.47 -9.56 -6.73
CA TYR A 348 14.63 -8.47 -6.28
C TYR A 348 13.34 -9.04 -5.72
N TYR A 349 13.04 -8.71 -4.47
CA TYR A 349 11.85 -9.19 -3.77
C TYR A 349 10.59 -8.50 -4.26
N VAL A 350 10.20 -8.80 -5.47
CA VAL A 350 9.06 -8.23 -6.16
C VAL A 350 8.32 -9.29 -6.97
N GLY A 351 7.05 -9.02 -7.27
CA GLY A 351 6.32 -9.63 -8.36
C GLY A 351 5.79 -8.48 -9.19
N PRO A 352 6.49 -8.08 -10.26
CA PRO A 352 6.13 -6.92 -11.05
C PRO A 352 4.75 -7.08 -11.70
N VAL A 353 4.15 -5.97 -12.10
CA VAL A 353 3.05 -5.97 -13.07
C VAL A 353 3.61 -6.37 -14.43
N ASP A 354 2.82 -7.05 -15.25
CA ASP A 354 3.24 -7.39 -16.61
C ASP A 354 3.58 -6.13 -17.40
N PRO A 355 4.67 -6.12 -18.17
CA PRO A 355 5.00 -4.99 -19.02
C PRO A 355 3.94 -4.81 -20.11
N VAL A 356 3.71 -3.55 -20.52
CA VAL A 356 2.87 -3.20 -21.66
C VAL A 356 3.67 -2.32 -22.61
N HIS A 357 3.30 -2.31 -23.89
CA HIS A 357 4.01 -1.55 -24.93
C HIS A 357 5.52 -1.87 -24.94
N ASN A 358 6.37 -0.88 -24.80
CA ASN A 358 7.83 -1.00 -24.86
C ASN A 358 8.50 -1.05 -23.46
N GLU A 359 7.75 -1.32 -22.41
CA GLU A 359 8.30 -1.47 -21.06
C GLU A 359 9.21 -2.69 -20.99
N VAL A 360 10.37 -2.57 -20.39
CA VAL A 360 11.24 -3.71 -20.06
C VAL A 360 10.64 -4.53 -18.93
N VAL A 361 10.00 -3.84 -17.97
CA VAL A 361 9.29 -4.42 -16.82
C VAL A 361 8.18 -3.45 -16.43
N GLY A 362 7.03 -3.97 -16.01
CA GLY A 362 5.95 -3.15 -15.46
C GLY A 362 6.28 -2.65 -14.05
N PRO A 363 5.39 -1.89 -13.42
CA PRO A 363 5.57 -1.37 -12.08
C PRO A 363 6.07 -2.42 -11.08
N ALA A 364 7.16 -2.12 -10.38
CA ALA A 364 7.93 -3.07 -9.60
C ALA A 364 8.45 -2.44 -8.30
N GLY A 365 7.62 -2.36 -7.26
CA GLY A 365 8.04 -1.92 -5.93
C GLY A 365 8.44 -3.11 -5.04
N PRO A 366 9.46 -2.97 -4.18
CA PRO A 366 9.96 -4.07 -3.38
C PRO A 366 8.99 -4.50 -2.27
N THR A 367 9.00 -5.78 -1.97
CA THR A 367 8.34 -6.36 -0.78
C THR A 367 9.26 -6.21 0.43
N THR A 368 8.68 -6.18 1.64
CA THR A 368 9.40 -6.19 2.92
C THR A 368 10.37 -7.38 2.98
N ALA A 369 11.66 -7.08 3.19
CA ALA A 369 12.74 -8.04 3.13
C ALA A 369 12.68 -9.10 4.24
N THR A 370 12.31 -8.71 5.46
CA THR A 370 12.19 -9.59 6.64
C THR A 370 11.39 -10.87 6.39
N ARG A 371 10.40 -10.83 5.49
CA ARG A 371 9.61 -12.01 5.12
C ARG A 371 10.43 -13.09 4.43
N MET A 372 11.55 -12.72 3.79
CA MET A 372 12.44 -13.62 3.07
C MET A 372 13.61 -14.11 3.92
N ASP A 373 13.81 -13.58 5.12
CA ASP A 373 14.98 -13.86 5.96
C ASP A 373 15.18 -15.35 6.22
N LYS A 374 14.11 -16.08 6.49
CA LYS A 374 14.14 -17.55 6.68
C LYS A 374 14.64 -18.36 5.48
N PHE A 375 14.77 -17.74 4.32
CA PHE A 375 15.28 -18.38 3.10
C PHE A 375 16.70 -17.91 2.74
N THR A 376 17.23 -16.89 3.43
CA THR A 376 18.47 -16.19 3.05
C THR A 376 19.66 -17.16 2.95
N GLU A 377 19.96 -17.89 4.01
CA GLU A 377 21.05 -18.85 4.04
C GLU A 377 20.94 -19.88 2.91
N MET A 378 19.77 -20.51 2.77
CA MET A 378 19.53 -21.50 1.72
C MET A 378 19.73 -20.91 0.32
N MET A 379 19.27 -19.68 0.07
CA MET A 379 19.42 -19.03 -1.23
C MET A 379 20.88 -18.71 -1.55
N LEU A 380 21.66 -18.24 -0.59
CA LEU A 380 23.08 -17.95 -0.77
C LEU A 380 23.90 -19.24 -0.97
N ASP A 381 23.72 -20.22 -0.09
CA ASP A 381 24.57 -21.41 -0.05
C ASP A 381 24.26 -22.44 -1.14
N LYS A 382 22.97 -22.59 -1.47
CA LYS A 382 22.53 -23.68 -2.37
C LYS A 382 22.27 -23.26 -3.80
N THR A 383 22.10 -21.96 -4.06
CA THR A 383 21.80 -21.48 -5.41
C THR A 383 22.94 -20.67 -6.03
N GLY A 384 23.91 -20.22 -5.23
CA GLY A 384 25.01 -19.36 -5.69
C GLY A 384 24.56 -17.90 -5.93
N LEU A 385 23.40 -17.51 -5.39
CA LEU A 385 22.92 -16.13 -5.39
C LEU A 385 23.89 -15.25 -4.60
N ILE A 386 24.18 -14.03 -5.09
CA ILE A 386 25.18 -13.14 -4.47
C ILE A 386 24.58 -11.88 -3.84
N GLY A 387 23.30 -11.59 -4.07
CA GLY A 387 22.67 -10.42 -3.47
C GLY A 387 21.15 -10.43 -3.53
N MET A 388 20.56 -9.64 -2.66
CA MET A 388 19.11 -9.55 -2.47
C MET A 388 18.71 -8.10 -2.31
N VAL A 389 17.65 -7.69 -3.02
CA VAL A 389 17.09 -6.34 -2.98
C VAL A 389 15.67 -6.40 -2.44
N GLY A 390 15.40 -5.67 -1.38
CA GLY A 390 14.09 -5.57 -0.73
C GLY A 390 13.93 -4.22 -0.05
N LYS A 391 12.84 -4.03 0.68
CA LYS A 391 12.60 -2.83 1.49
C LYS A 391 12.48 -3.15 2.97
N ALA A 392 12.61 -2.12 3.78
CA ALA A 392 12.61 -2.17 5.24
C ALA A 392 13.81 -2.96 5.82
N GLU A 393 13.86 -3.07 7.11
CA GLU A 393 14.92 -3.76 7.84
C GLU A 393 14.94 -5.27 7.56
N ARG A 394 16.10 -5.87 7.78
CA ARG A 394 16.27 -7.33 7.87
C ARG A 394 16.13 -7.75 9.33
N GLY A 395 15.65 -8.95 9.55
CA GLY A 395 15.58 -9.54 10.88
C GLY A 395 16.93 -10.17 11.31
N PRO A 396 17.06 -10.52 12.59
CA PRO A 396 18.32 -11.02 13.16
C PRO A 396 18.81 -12.35 12.54
N VAL A 397 17.95 -13.08 11.84
CA VAL A 397 18.31 -14.32 11.14
C VAL A 397 19.11 -14.02 9.86
N ALA A 398 18.99 -12.83 9.31
CA ALA A 398 19.62 -12.46 8.04
C ALA A 398 20.79 -11.47 8.22
N ILE A 399 20.95 -10.92 9.41
CA ILE A 399 22.08 -10.08 9.83
C ILE A 399 23.15 -10.94 10.47
#